data_ae5466dd183f15016891c072c2cebeb2
#
_entry.id   ae5466dd183f15016891c072c2cebeb2
#
_cell.length_a   1.000
_cell.length_b   1.000
_cell.length_c   1.000
_cell.angle_alpha   90.00
_cell.angle_beta   90.00
_cell.angle_gamma   90.00
#
_symmetry.space_group_name_H-M   'P 1'
#
loop_
_entity.id
_entity.type
_entity.pdbx_description
1 polymer ?
#
loop_
_entity_poly.entity_id
_entity_poly.type
_entity_poly.pdbx_seq_one_letter_code
_entity_poly.pdbx_strand_id
1 'polypeptide(L)'
;MRIEKEMTNSSNIRPVDKNTTSKTRILLVDDEKNILVTTKMRLKLFGYEDVITASDPIDALKIFKGQVEKIDLLLSDQKMSNMSGIELMEECLKIDPDLQAIIFTAYGTIENAVEAVKAGAFSYVEKPINHEDLALKIKGALEKRELLKKVADYERIVGDQFQFADMIGTSPQIKAVFRQIVQIAPIESTITIYGESGTGKELVANAIHFHSPRSKGPFVAVNCAAIPETLLEDEFFGHVKGAYTGAVGSKIGFFRQAHKGTLFLDEVGEMSEAMQAKLLRVIETGEIKPLGNDHVHKVDVRLIVATQRDLSKLVEEGRFREDLYYRIHVVPISIPPLRERREDILLLMQHFFKKYETKMGKDIKRIEGDVIDGFRTYSWPGNVRELKNVVEYLVAISTGNTITSAMFANTSLAGSCLPQKKVPLREAKDEFIKKYLEDLFRITKGNVSKAAKSAGYYRADFYKLFQKYDLDPKNYRGAKKAIKTEDISAEN
;
A
#
# COMPACT_ATOMS: atom_id res chain seq x y z
N MET A 1 30.06 8.12 -63.27
CA MET A 1 29.07 7.03 -63.41
C MET A 1 29.51 5.73 -62.71
N ARG A 2 30.24 5.80 -61.60
CA ARG A 2 30.69 4.63 -60.83
C ARG A 2 30.55 4.85 -59.30
N ILE A 3 30.09 6.03 -58.88
CA ILE A 3 29.90 6.41 -57.45
C ILE A 3 28.42 6.33 -57.02
N GLU A 4 27.47 6.24 -57.98
CA GLU A 4 26.02 6.17 -57.68
C GLU A 4 25.45 4.74 -57.46
N LYS A 5 26.24 3.68 -57.61
CA LYS A 5 25.75 2.28 -57.49
C LYS A 5 26.09 1.59 -56.17
N GLU A 6 26.85 2.22 -55.25
CA GLU A 6 27.15 1.65 -53.93
C GLU A 6 26.23 2.20 -52.79
N MET A 7 25.30 3.11 -53.09
CA MET A 7 24.40 3.72 -52.09
C MET A 7 23.04 3.03 -51.94
N THR A 8 22.82 1.88 -52.56
CA THR A 8 21.47 1.24 -52.54
C THR A 8 21.38 -0.09 -51.83
N ASN A 9 22.34 -0.46 -50.94
CA ASN A 9 22.27 -1.76 -50.25
C ASN A 9 22.43 -1.71 -48.71
N SER A 10 22.03 -0.61 -48.04
CA SER A 10 22.05 -0.50 -46.59
C SER A 10 20.76 0.14 -46.07
N SER A 11 19.60 -0.48 -46.32
CA SER A 11 18.34 0.03 -45.78
C SER A 11 17.42 -1.07 -45.30
N ASN A 12 17.78 -1.58 -44.12
CA ASN A 12 16.83 -2.40 -43.31
C ASN A 12 16.68 -1.83 -41.89
N ILE A 13 16.85 -0.52 -41.71
CA ILE A 13 16.45 0.18 -40.48
C ILE A 13 15.06 0.77 -40.79
N ARG A 14 14.02 0.21 -40.17
CA ARG A 14 12.68 0.82 -40.25
C ARG A 14 12.77 2.24 -39.71
N PRO A 15 12.18 3.25 -40.39
CA PRO A 15 12.19 4.61 -39.89
C PRO A 15 11.55 4.67 -38.51
N VAL A 16 12.24 5.26 -37.55
CA VAL A 16 11.74 5.58 -36.22
C VAL A 16 10.49 6.45 -36.39
N ASP A 17 9.49 6.20 -35.59
CA ASP A 17 8.17 6.86 -35.65
C ASP A 17 8.36 8.40 -35.63
N LYS A 18 8.04 9.09 -36.73
CA LYS A 18 8.30 10.52 -36.94
C LYS A 18 7.71 11.45 -35.88
N ASN A 19 6.73 10.97 -35.12
CA ASN A 19 6.05 11.78 -34.09
C ASN A 19 6.85 11.87 -32.76
N THR A 20 7.72 10.91 -32.47
CA THR A 20 8.46 10.88 -31.19
C THR A 20 9.81 11.60 -31.33
N THR A 21 10.45 11.54 -32.49
CA THR A 21 11.79 12.12 -32.74
C THR A 21 11.81 13.65 -32.84
N SER A 22 10.72 14.27 -33.34
CA SER A 22 10.65 15.72 -33.50
C SER A 22 10.51 16.54 -32.23
N LYS A 23 10.15 15.91 -31.10
CA LYS A 23 9.98 16.55 -29.79
C LYS A 23 11.11 16.26 -28.80
N THR A 24 12.08 15.42 -29.17
CA THR A 24 13.17 15.01 -28.29
C THR A 24 14.25 16.07 -28.25
N ARG A 25 14.60 16.53 -27.04
CA ARG A 25 15.66 17.51 -26.83
C ARG A 25 16.94 16.84 -26.34
N ILE A 26 18.02 17.01 -27.10
CA ILE A 26 19.33 16.41 -26.84
C ILE A 26 20.35 17.52 -26.51
N LEU A 27 21.08 17.38 -25.41
CA LEU A 27 22.23 18.20 -25.08
C LEU A 27 23.50 17.44 -25.47
N LEU A 28 24.25 17.96 -26.41
CA LEU A 28 25.53 17.42 -26.90
C LEU A 28 26.69 18.29 -26.40
N VAL A 29 27.63 17.68 -25.68
CA VAL A 29 28.74 18.36 -25.03
C VAL A 29 30.08 17.71 -25.45
N ASP A 30 30.95 18.46 -26.06
CA ASP A 30 32.29 18.01 -26.48
C ASP A 30 33.17 19.27 -26.67
N ASP A 31 34.41 19.26 -26.22
CA ASP A 31 35.32 20.39 -26.39
C ASP A 31 35.85 20.50 -27.83
N GLU A 32 35.75 19.44 -28.62
CA GLU A 32 36.09 19.42 -30.04
C GLU A 32 34.93 19.92 -30.92
N LYS A 33 35.02 21.15 -31.42
CA LYS A 33 33.99 21.77 -32.29
C LYS A 33 33.63 20.91 -33.52
N ASN A 34 34.58 20.19 -34.08
CA ASN A 34 34.35 19.34 -35.26
C ASN A 34 33.39 18.17 -34.90
N ILE A 35 33.57 17.59 -33.73
CA ILE A 35 32.69 16.50 -33.24
C ILE A 35 31.29 17.03 -33.02
N LEU A 36 31.15 18.21 -32.38
CA LEU A 36 29.84 18.85 -32.18
C LEU A 36 29.08 19.06 -33.49
N VAL A 37 29.75 19.62 -34.50
CA VAL A 37 29.14 19.91 -35.81
C VAL A 37 28.76 18.64 -36.54
N THR A 38 29.67 17.66 -36.61
CA THR A 38 29.47 16.42 -37.35
C THR A 38 28.37 15.58 -36.69
N THR A 39 28.42 15.41 -35.36
CA THR A 39 27.44 14.63 -34.63
C THR A 39 26.05 15.30 -34.68
N LYS A 40 25.98 16.65 -34.54
CA LYS A 40 24.71 17.38 -34.67
C LYS A 40 24.09 17.20 -36.06
N MET A 41 24.89 17.28 -37.12
CA MET A 41 24.38 17.03 -38.48
C MET A 41 23.86 15.62 -38.67
N ARG A 42 24.54 14.61 -38.14
CA ARG A 42 24.11 13.22 -38.21
C ARG A 42 22.84 12.95 -37.40
N LEU A 43 22.73 13.52 -36.20
CA LEU A 43 21.52 13.44 -35.37
C LEU A 43 20.30 14.03 -36.10
N LYS A 44 20.46 15.15 -36.79
CA LYS A 44 19.41 15.72 -37.63
C LYS A 44 18.98 14.80 -38.77
N LEU A 45 19.92 14.11 -39.42
CA LEU A 45 19.62 13.13 -40.47
C LEU A 45 18.82 11.91 -39.91
N PHE A 46 19.02 11.56 -38.64
CA PHE A 46 18.24 10.55 -37.95
C PHE A 46 16.89 11.04 -37.41
N GLY A 47 16.56 12.33 -37.62
CA GLY A 47 15.27 12.93 -37.28
C GLY A 47 15.24 13.64 -35.93
N TYR A 48 16.37 13.79 -35.24
CA TYR A 48 16.48 14.58 -34.00
C TYR A 48 16.77 16.05 -34.33
N GLU A 49 15.74 16.88 -34.33
CA GLU A 49 15.85 18.28 -34.76
C GLU A 49 16.36 19.22 -33.67
N ASP A 50 15.94 18.96 -32.39
CA ASP A 50 16.27 19.82 -31.26
C ASP A 50 17.53 19.33 -30.53
N VAL A 51 18.71 19.71 -31.13
CA VAL A 51 20.03 19.37 -30.60
C VAL A 51 20.73 20.65 -30.16
N ILE A 52 20.89 20.83 -28.86
CA ILE A 52 21.63 21.91 -28.21
C ILE A 52 23.08 21.46 -28.07
N THR A 53 24.04 22.33 -28.40
CA THR A 53 25.48 22.01 -28.31
C THR A 53 26.17 22.93 -27.33
N ALA A 54 27.08 22.38 -26.53
CA ALA A 54 27.97 23.14 -25.66
C ALA A 54 29.43 22.65 -25.85
N SER A 55 30.39 23.56 -25.84
CA SER A 55 31.82 23.24 -25.92
C SER A 55 32.52 23.25 -24.57
N ASP A 56 31.81 23.56 -23.50
CA ASP A 56 32.31 23.58 -22.13
C ASP A 56 31.27 22.95 -21.19
N PRO A 57 31.67 22.04 -20.26
CA PRO A 57 30.75 21.37 -19.36
C PRO A 57 30.04 22.32 -18.36
N ILE A 58 30.71 23.44 -17.99
CA ILE A 58 30.09 24.44 -17.07
C ILE A 58 28.95 25.16 -17.79
N ASP A 59 29.13 25.50 -19.06
CA ASP A 59 28.09 26.13 -19.87
C ASP A 59 26.97 25.13 -20.17
N ALA A 60 27.30 23.86 -20.43
CA ALA A 60 26.31 22.79 -20.54
C ALA A 60 25.43 22.69 -19.28
N LEU A 61 26.02 22.75 -18.09
CA LEU A 61 25.28 22.71 -16.82
C LEU A 61 24.40 23.97 -16.63
N LYS A 62 24.87 25.16 -17.04
CA LYS A 62 24.05 26.38 -17.04
C LYS A 62 22.84 26.25 -17.98
N ILE A 63 23.09 25.73 -19.21
CA ILE A 63 22.02 25.45 -20.17
C ILE A 63 21.02 24.47 -19.56
N PHE A 64 21.48 23.38 -18.94
CA PHE A 64 20.62 22.38 -18.32
C PHE A 64 19.75 22.98 -17.21
N LYS A 65 20.31 23.85 -16.36
CA LYS A 65 19.59 24.53 -15.26
C LYS A 65 18.63 25.62 -15.75
N GLY A 66 18.94 26.27 -16.84
CA GLY A 66 18.19 27.44 -17.35
C GLY A 66 17.05 27.12 -18.32
N GLN A 67 16.86 25.86 -18.70
CA GLN A 67 15.84 25.48 -19.70
C GLN A 67 14.44 25.40 -19.08
N VAL A 68 13.47 26.03 -19.75
CA VAL A 68 12.03 25.94 -19.41
C VAL A 68 11.50 24.55 -19.76
N GLU A 69 12.00 23.94 -20.83
CA GLU A 69 11.64 22.60 -21.24
C GLU A 69 12.80 21.63 -20.96
N LYS A 70 12.47 20.45 -20.43
CA LYS A 70 13.45 19.45 -19.99
C LYS A 70 14.28 18.87 -21.14
N ILE A 71 15.57 18.65 -20.88
CA ILE A 71 16.47 17.88 -21.76
C ILE A 71 16.20 16.40 -21.57
N ASP A 72 16.03 15.67 -22.67
CA ASP A 72 15.69 14.26 -22.64
C ASP A 72 16.91 13.34 -22.64
N LEU A 73 17.99 13.76 -23.26
CA LEU A 73 19.21 12.97 -23.40
C LEU A 73 20.46 13.87 -23.32
N LEU A 74 21.44 13.45 -22.54
CA LEU A 74 22.78 14.03 -22.50
C LEU A 74 23.74 13.14 -23.31
N LEU A 75 24.44 13.73 -24.28
CA LEU A 75 25.57 13.13 -24.97
C LEU A 75 26.79 13.93 -24.56
N SER A 76 27.75 13.33 -23.88
CA SER A 76 28.91 14.06 -23.37
C SER A 76 30.21 13.34 -23.65
N ASP A 77 31.24 14.09 -24.03
CA ASP A 77 32.61 13.55 -24.02
C ASP A 77 33.03 13.24 -22.58
N GLN A 78 33.82 12.19 -22.40
CA GLN A 78 34.33 11.77 -21.10
C GLN A 78 35.39 12.73 -20.58
N LYS A 79 36.32 13.17 -21.46
CA LYS A 79 37.46 13.97 -21.08
C LYS A 79 37.32 15.39 -21.61
N MET A 80 36.93 16.30 -20.78
CA MET A 80 36.83 17.73 -21.08
C MET A 80 37.63 18.56 -20.06
N SER A 81 38.00 19.79 -20.43
CA SER A 81 38.59 20.75 -19.49
C SER A 81 37.57 21.12 -18.41
N ASN A 82 38.02 21.39 -17.19
CA ASN A 82 37.28 21.85 -16.02
C ASN A 82 36.39 20.80 -15.32
N MET A 83 35.69 19.92 -16.02
CA MET A 83 34.77 18.92 -15.49
C MET A 83 34.68 17.76 -16.49
N SER A 84 34.78 16.53 -16.02
CA SER A 84 34.56 15.34 -16.86
C SER A 84 33.10 15.16 -17.26
N GLY A 85 32.85 14.41 -18.34
CA GLY A 85 31.48 14.10 -18.74
C GLY A 85 30.70 13.27 -17.72
N ILE A 86 31.39 12.47 -16.92
CA ILE A 86 30.78 11.70 -15.82
C ILE A 86 30.35 12.65 -14.71
N GLU A 87 31.20 13.56 -14.27
CA GLU A 87 30.86 14.57 -13.26
C GLU A 87 29.72 15.48 -13.73
N LEU A 88 29.70 15.89 -14.99
CA LEU A 88 28.60 16.65 -15.59
C LEU A 88 27.29 15.86 -15.54
N MET A 89 27.34 14.59 -15.90
CA MET A 89 26.17 13.70 -15.83
C MET A 89 25.64 13.58 -14.40
N GLU A 90 26.52 13.36 -13.42
CA GLU A 90 26.12 13.24 -12.01
C GLU A 90 25.45 14.53 -11.51
N GLU A 91 25.96 15.70 -11.86
CA GLU A 91 25.32 16.98 -11.50
C GLU A 91 23.96 17.16 -12.20
N CYS A 92 23.82 16.72 -13.44
CA CYS A 92 22.54 16.74 -14.15
C CYS A 92 21.54 15.75 -13.54
N LEU A 93 21.98 14.55 -13.13
CA LEU A 93 21.13 13.53 -12.47
C LEU A 93 20.63 13.97 -11.08
N LYS A 94 21.36 14.82 -10.36
CA LYS A 94 20.87 15.44 -9.11
C LYS A 94 19.68 16.36 -9.35
N ILE A 95 19.56 16.93 -10.56
CA ILE A 95 18.48 17.87 -10.94
C ILE A 95 17.31 17.11 -11.58
N ASP A 96 17.60 16.19 -12.49
CA ASP A 96 16.62 15.33 -13.16
C ASP A 96 17.08 13.86 -13.08
N PRO A 97 16.61 13.10 -12.06
CA PRO A 97 16.98 11.68 -11.87
C PRO A 97 16.60 10.76 -13.03
N ASP A 98 15.66 11.18 -13.89
CA ASP A 98 15.20 10.40 -15.04
C ASP A 98 15.99 10.68 -16.32
N LEU A 99 16.94 11.63 -16.30
CA LEU A 99 17.81 11.94 -17.41
C LEU A 99 18.54 10.67 -17.89
N GLN A 100 18.58 10.46 -19.19
CA GLN A 100 19.46 9.43 -19.75
C GLN A 100 20.73 10.10 -20.30
N ALA A 101 21.87 9.41 -20.13
CA ALA A 101 23.16 9.92 -20.59
C ALA A 101 23.92 8.84 -21.35
N ILE A 102 24.62 9.26 -22.44
CA ILE A 102 25.58 8.44 -23.20
C ILE A 102 26.92 9.18 -23.19
N ILE A 103 27.96 8.49 -22.77
CA ILE A 103 29.31 9.06 -22.65
C ILE A 103 30.16 8.64 -23.85
N PHE A 104 30.84 9.61 -24.49
CA PHE A 104 31.84 9.34 -25.54
C PHE A 104 33.19 9.10 -24.89
N THR A 105 33.90 8.07 -25.29
CA THR A 105 35.23 7.73 -24.74
C THR A 105 36.26 7.52 -25.85
N ALA A 106 37.45 8.06 -25.66
CA ALA A 106 38.57 7.91 -26.61
C ALA A 106 39.36 6.60 -26.42
N TYR A 107 39.21 5.91 -25.29
CA TYR A 107 39.91 4.66 -24.98
C TYR A 107 38.87 3.61 -24.57
N GLY A 108 38.65 2.64 -25.47
CA GLY A 108 37.72 1.50 -25.23
C GLY A 108 38.25 0.47 -24.22
N THR A 109 38.87 0.91 -23.12
CA THR A 109 39.17 -0.01 -22.02
C THR A 109 37.86 -0.37 -21.32
N ILE A 110 37.66 -1.65 -21.08
CA ILE A 110 36.48 -2.19 -20.37
C ILE A 110 36.26 -1.45 -19.04
N GLU A 111 37.33 -0.99 -18.42
CA GLU A 111 37.32 -0.27 -17.14
C GLU A 111 36.57 1.08 -17.21
N ASN A 112 36.87 1.92 -18.22
CA ASN A 112 36.23 3.23 -18.39
C ASN A 112 34.72 3.11 -18.75
N ALA A 113 34.40 2.09 -19.53
CA ALA A 113 33.02 1.77 -19.89
C ALA A 113 32.20 1.32 -18.68
N VAL A 114 32.79 0.49 -17.81
CA VAL A 114 32.18 0.01 -16.56
C VAL A 114 31.99 1.16 -15.56
N GLU A 115 32.94 2.10 -15.51
CA GLU A 115 32.87 3.28 -14.65
C GLU A 115 31.68 4.19 -15.01
N ALA A 116 31.53 4.53 -16.28
CA ALA A 116 30.43 5.35 -16.79
C ALA A 116 29.06 4.72 -16.47
N VAL A 117 28.90 3.41 -16.68
CA VAL A 117 27.66 2.71 -16.39
C VAL A 117 27.38 2.62 -14.89
N LYS A 118 28.41 2.39 -14.05
CA LYS A 118 28.28 2.42 -12.59
C LYS A 118 27.90 3.79 -12.05
N ALA A 119 28.36 4.87 -12.70
CA ALA A 119 28.01 6.25 -12.37
C ALA A 119 26.59 6.65 -12.82
N GLY A 120 25.88 5.78 -13.56
CA GLY A 120 24.48 6.00 -13.97
C GLY A 120 24.26 6.29 -15.46
N ALA A 121 25.29 6.24 -16.30
CA ALA A 121 25.12 6.37 -17.75
C ALA A 121 24.27 5.21 -18.31
N PHE A 122 23.40 5.51 -19.27
CA PHE A 122 22.66 4.49 -20.01
C PHE A 122 23.61 3.60 -20.83
N SER A 123 24.58 4.22 -21.48
CA SER A 123 25.59 3.53 -22.32
C SER A 123 26.78 4.42 -22.57
N TYR A 124 27.76 3.89 -23.27
CA TYR A 124 28.93 4.63 -23.79
C TYR A 124 29.10 4.38 -25.28
N VAL A 125 29.86 5.28 -25.96
CA VAL A 125 30.22 5.15 -27.37
C VAL A 125 31.70 5.46 -27.52
N GLU A 126 32.42 4.60 -28.22
CA GLU A 126 33.88 4.77 -28.50
C GLU A 126 34.11 5.73 -29.63
N LYS A 127 35.12 6.62 -29.48
CA LYS A 127 35.61 7.47 -30.58
C LYS A 127 36.62 6.65 -31.43
N PRO A 128 36.54 6.69 -32.78
CA PRO A 128 35.68 7.53 -33.62
C PRO A 128 34.22 7.07 -33.58
N ILE A 129 33.29 8.03 -33.43
CA ILE A 129 31.89 7.78 -33.21
C ILE A 129 31.28 7.04 -34.41
N ASN A 130 30.82 5.79 -34.17
CA ASN A 130 29.95 5.09 -35.10
C ASN A 130 28.53 5.64 -34.94
N HIS A 131 28.08 6.40 -35.94
CA HIS A 131 26.79 7.08 -35.87
C HIS A 131 25.59 6.13 -35.92
N GLU A 132 25.72 4.93 -36.51
CA GLU A 132 24.64 3.91 -36.50
C GLU A 132 24.50 3.29 -35.11
N ASP A 133 25.60 2.94 -34.45
CA ASP A 133 25.61 2.46 -33.07
C ASP A 133 25.09 3.53 -32.10
N LEU A 134 25.53 4.79 -32.30
CA LEU A 134 25.00 5.91 -31.52
C LEU A 134 23.48 6.06 -31.65
N ALA A 135 22.94 5.98 -32.88
CA ALA A 135 21.49 6.09 -33.11
C ALA A 135 20.70 4.97 -32.42
N LEU A 136 21.24 3.74 -32.41
CA LEU A 136 20.62 2.61 -31.72
C LEU A 136 20.58 2.82 -30.20
N LYS A 137 21.71 3.31 -29.63
CA LYS A 137 21.82 3.59 -28.19
C LYS A 137 20.94 4.77 -27.77
N ILE A 138 20.84 5.82 -28.59
CA ILE A 138 19.91 6.94 -28.37
C ILE A 138 18.48 6.44 -28.32
N LYS A 139 18.07 5.61 -29.27
CA LYS A 139 16.73 5.02 -29.28
C LYS A 139 16.42 4.26 -27.98
N GLY A 140 17.32 3.38 -27.56
CA GLY A 140 17.15 2.62 -26.30
C GLY A 140 17.11 3.53 -25.06
N ALA A 141 17.94 4.60 -25.02
CA ALA A 141 17.93 5.57 -23.94
C ALA A 141 16.59 6.33 -23.83
N LEU A 142 16.06 6.74 -24.98
CA LEU A 142 14.78 7.46 -25.04
C LEU A 142 13.58 6.56 -24.73
N GLU A 143 13.60 5.31 -25.19
CA GLU A 143 12.57 4.31 -24.80
C GLU A 143 12.57 4.08 -23.30
N LYS A 144 13.75 3.95 -22.67
CA LYS A 144 13.85 3.84 -21.20
C LYS A 144 13.31 5.09 -20.50
N ARG A 145 13.66 6.30 -20.98
CA ARG A 145 13.14 7.55 -20.43
C ARG A 145 11.62 7.66 -20.56
N GLU A 146 11.06 7.27 -21.70
CA GLU A 146 9.61 7.26 -21.90
C GLU A 146 8.89 6.29 -20.94
N LEU A 147 9.48 5.11 -20.70
CA LEU A 147 8.97 4.17 -19.72
C LEU A 147 9.03 4.74 -18.31
N LEU A 148 10.13 5.38 -17.91
CA LEU A 148 10.25 6.05 -16.62
C LEU A 148 9.25 7.19 -16.47
N LYS A 149 9.06 8.03 -17.51
CA LYS A 149 8.01 9.07 -17.52
C LYS A 149 6.61 8.47 -17.37
N LYS A 150 6.29 7.40 -18.08
CA LYS A 150 5.00 6.70 -17.93
C LYS A 150 4.81 6.17 -16.51
N VAL A 151 5.85 5.59 -15.91
CA VAL A 151 5.81 5.14 -14.51
C VAL A 151 5.60 6.33 -13.56
N ALA A 152 6.34 7.42 -13.74
CA ALA A 152 6.18 8.64 -12.92
C ALA A 152 4.81 9.31 -13.12
N ASP A 153 4.29 9.34 -14.35
CA ASP A 153 2.94 9.84 -14.64
C ASP A 153 1.87 8.94 -14.02
N TYR A 154 2.04 7.61 -14.07
CA TYR A 154 1.17 6.69 -13.33
C TYR A 154 1.30 6.88 -11.82
N GLU A 155 2.50 7.08 -11.28
CA GLU A 155 2.71 7.37 -9.87
C GLU A 155 2.11 8.72 -9.45
N ARG A 156 2.18 9.75 -10.31
CA ARG A 156 1.57 11.06 -10.08
C ARG A 156 0.03 11.01 -10.17
N ILE A 157 -0.50 10.35 -11.20
CA ILE A 157 -1.95 10.11 -11.35
C ILE A 157 -2.46 9.32 -10.15
N VAL A 158 -1.72 8.29 -9.74
CA VAL A 158 -2.01 7.49 -8.54
C VAL A 158 -1.91 8.36 -7.27
N GLY A 159 -0.88 9.20 -7.14
CA GLY A 159 -0.69 10.07 -5.96
C GLY A 159 -1.73 11.18 -5.82
N ASP A 160 -2.02 11.90 -6.90
CA ASP A 160 -2.93 13.05 -6.87
C ASP A 160 -4.42 12.64 -6.86
N GLN A 161 -4.77 11.52 -7.53
CA GLN A 161 -6.15 11.01 -7.54
C GLN A 161 -6.50 10.21 -6.27
N PHE A 162 -5.52 9.56 -5.61
CA PHE A 162 -5.79 8.80 -4.38
C PHE A 162 -5.93 9.68 -3.12
N GLN A 163 -5.58 10.95 -3.15
CA GLN A 163 -6.00 11.90 -2.09
C GLN A 163 -7.53 12.03 -2.00
N PHE A 164 -8.27 11.70 -3.08
CA PHE A 164 -9.73 11.75 -3.09
C PHE A 164 -10.41 10.58 -2.35
N ALA A 165 -9.72 9.50 -2.08
CA ALA A 165 -10.32 8.30 -1.47
C ALA A 165 -9.90 8.09 0.01
N ASP A 166 -9.31 9.08 0.67
CA ASP A 166 -8.75 8.94 2.04
C ASP A 166 -7.72 7.77 2.18
N MET A 167 -7.19 7.26 1.06
CA MET A 167 -6.18 6.19 1.07
C MET A 167 -4.79 6.79 1.13
N ILE A 168 -4.08 6.52 2.23
CA ILE A 168 -2.77 7.07 2.54
C ILE A 168 -1.74 5.96 2.61
N GLY A 169 -0.63 6.13 1.90
CA GLY A 169 0.50 5.22 1.95
C GLY A 169 1.51 5.48 0.84
N THR A 170 2.77 5.20 1.13
CA THR A 170 3.91 5.39 0.21
C THR A 170 4.73 4.12 0.04
N SER A 171 4.44 3.08 0.82
CA SER A 171 5.13 1.80 0.74
C SER A 171 4.96 1.14 -0.64
N PRO A 172 5.96 0.36 -1.11
CA PRO A 172 5.87 -0.37 -2.38
C PRO A 172 4.66 -1.29 -2.46
N GLN A 173 4.29 -1.89 -1.32
CA GLN A 173 3.17 -2.83 -1.21
C GLN A 173 1.83 -2.13 -1.46
N ILE A 174 1.57 -0.97 -0.81
CA ILE A 174 0.32 -0.25 -1.01
C ILE A 174 0.26 0.42 -2.39
N LYS A 175 1.39 0.89 -2.92
CA LYS A 175 1.48 1.39 -4.30
C LYS A 175 1.15 0.31 -5.33
N ALA A 176 1.50 -0.95 -5.07
CA ALA A 176 1.10 -2.06 -5.93
C ALA A 176 -0.43 -2.23 -5.94
N VAL A 177 -1.09 -2.13 -4.79
CA VAL A 177 -2.56 -2.15 -4.68
C VAL A 177 -3.17 -0.97 -5.45
N PHE A 178 -2.62 0.23 -5.34
CA PHE A 178 -3.10 1.40 -6.09
C PHE A 178 -3.03 1.20 -7.59
N ARG A 179 -1.90 0.70 -8.10
CA ARG A 179 -1.75 0.37 -9.52
C ARG A 179 -2.78 -0.67 -9.97
N GLN A 180 -2.98 -1.71 -9.18
CA GLN A 180 -3.98 -2.74 -9.47
C GLN A 180 -5.40 -2.15 -9.51
N ILE A 181 -5.77 -1.26 -8.59
CA ILE A 181 -7.07 -0.57 -8.60
C ILE A 181 -7.30 0.17 -9.92
N VAL A 182 -6.32 0.97 -10.37
CA VAL A 182 -6.43 1.73 -11.64
C VAL A 182 -6.63 0.79 -12.84
N GLN A 183 -5.92 -0.35 -12.87
CA GLN A 183 -6.01 -1.32 -13.97
C GLN A 183 -7.38 -2.02 -14.04
N ILE A 184 -7.97 -2.33 -12.88
CA ILE A 184 -9.20 -3.14 -12.81
C ILE A 184 -10.46 -2.29 -12.67
N ALA A 185 -10.36 -1.03 -12.28
CA ALA A 185 -11.53 -0.16 -12.15
C ALA A 185 -12.40 -0.09 -13.41
N PRO A 186 -11.84 -0.02 -14.65
CA PRO A 186 -12.63 -0.01 -15.89
C PRO A 186 -13.31 -1.35 -16.22
N ILE A 187 -12.91 -2.46 -15.57
CA ILE A 187 -13.41 -3.80 -15.87
C ILE A 187 -14.75 -4.03 -15.15
N GLU A 188 -15.76 -4.51 -15.86
CA GLU A 188 -17.11 -4.79 -15.31
C GLU A 188 -17.19 -6.09 -14.47
N SER A 189 -16.13 -6.90 -14.45
CA SER A 189 -16.10 -8.16 -13.71
C SER A 189 -16.22 -7.96 -12.20
N THR A 190 -16.65 -8.99 -11.49
CA THR A 190 -16.67 -9.05 -10.04
C THR A 190 -15.25 -8.97 -9.48
N ILE A 191 -15.07 -8.16 -8.43
CA ILE A 191 -13.77 -7.98 -7.77
C ILE A 191 -13.88 -8.51 -6.35
N THR A 192 -12.89 -9.30 -5.93
CA THR A 192 -12.80 -9.82 -4.56
C THR A 192 -11.63 -9.20 -3.83
N ILE A 193 -11.90 -8.49 -2.73
CA ILE A 193 -10.90 -7.80 -1.91
C ILE A 193 -10.62 -8.64 -0.67
N TYR A 194 -9.39 -9.13 -0.57
CA TYR A 194 -8.88 -9.84 0.60
C TYR A 194 -8.09 -8.90 1.49
N GLY A 195 -8.27 -9.03 2.80
CA GLY A 195 -7.48 -8.28 3.77
C GLY A 195 -8.04 -8.42 5.18
N GLU A 196 -7.15 -8.30 6.15
CA GLU A 196 -7.51 -8.34 7.56
C GLU A 196 -8.50 -7.22 7.93
N SER A 197 -9.16 -7.37 9.09
CA SER A 197 -10.02 -6.31 9.61
C SER A 197 -9.22 -5.01 9.79
N GLY A 198 -9.81 -3.89 9.38
CA GLY A 198 -9.20 -2.57 9.53
C GLY A 198 -8.11 -2.20 8.53
N THR A 199 -7.84 -3.01 7.49
CA THR A 199 -6.86 -2.68 6.43
C THR A 199 -7.32 -1.62 5.45
N GLY A 200 -8.64 -1.36 5.35
CA GLY A 200 -9.23 -0.36 4.44
C GLY A 200 -9.94 -0.96 3.22
N LYS A 201 -10.50 -2.18 3.31
CA LYS A 201 -11.22 -2.85 2.21
C LYS A 201 -12.31 -1.97 1.59
N GLU A 202 -13.08 -1.26 2.40
CA GLU A 202 -14.13 -0.34 1.93
C GLU A 202 -13.56 0.85 1.14
N LEU A 203 -12.42 1.41 1.58
CA LEU A 203 -11.74 2.49 0.83
C LEU A 203 -11.28 2.02 -0.54
N VAL A 204 -10.75 0.79 -0.63
CA VAL A 204 -10.39 0.17 -1.92
C VAL A 204 -11.60 -0.01 -2.80
N ALA A 205 -12.73 -0.50 -2.28
CA ALA A 205 -13.98 -0.66 -3.02
C ALA A 205 -14.51 0.69 -3.54
N ASN A 206 -14.49 1.72 -2.70
CA ASN A 206 -14.83 3.09 -3.09
C ASN A 206 -13.93 3.60 -4.22
N ALA A 207 -12.61 3.43 -4.08
CA ALA A 207 -11.66 3.85 -5.11
C ALA A 207 -11.91 3.15 -6.45
N ILE A 208 -12.21 1.84 -6.45
CA ILE A 208 -12.57 1.09 -7.66
C ILE A 208 -13.84 1.66 -8.29
N HIS A 209 -14.87 1.95 -7.49
CA HIS A 209 -16.11 2.54 -8.00
C HIS A 209 -15.87 3.90 -8.64
N PHE A 210 -15.18 4.82 -7.95
CA PHE A 210 -14.91 6.18 -8.44
C PHE A 210 -14.11 6.22 -9.75
N HIS A 211 -13.21 5.25 -9.96
CA HIS A 211 -12.41 5.15 -11.18
C HIS A 211 -13.06 4.26 -12.26
N SER A 212 -14.29 3.80 -12.04
CA SER A 212 -15.03 2.94 -12.95
C SER A 212 -15.93 3.74 -13.90
N PRO A 213 -16.42 3.13 -15.00
CA PRO A 213 -17.45 3.70 -15.85
C PRO A 213 -18.75 4.01 -15.09
N ARG A 214 -18.96 3.36 -13.93
CA ARG A 214 -20.14 3.52 -13.05
C ARG A 214 -19.97 4.57 -11.96
N SER A 215 -18.93 5.40 -12.00
CA SER A 215 -18.62 6.42 -10.98
C SER A 215 -19.73 7.44 -10.70
N LYS A 216 -20.63 7.64 -11.67
CA LYS A 216 -21.81 8.50 -11.52
C LYS A 216 -23.03 7.77 -10.96
N GLY A 217 -22.98 6.44 -10.88
CA GLY A 217 -24.04 5.61 -10.32
C GLY A 217 -23.99 5.52 -8.80
N PRO A 218 -24.97 4.88 -8.18
CA PRO A 218 -24.95 4.67 -6.73
C PRO A 218 -23.86 3.69 -6.31
N PHE A 219 -23.20 3.97 -5.17
CA PHE A 219 -22.36 3.03 -4.45
C PHE A 219 -23.09 2.63 -3.17
N VAL A 220 -23.49 1.37 -3.09
CA VAL A 220 -24.20 0.81 -1.93
C VAL A 220 -23.26 -0.15 -1.21
N ALA A 221 -22.87 0.20 0.01
CA ALA A 221 -22.01 -0.62 0.86
C ALA A 221 -22.83 -1.36 1.92
N VAL A 222 -22.61 -2.65 2.03
CA VAL A 222 -23.34 -3.53 2.95
C VAL A 222 -22.34 -4.43 3.69
N ASN A 223 -22.39 -4.42 5.01
CA ASN A 223 -21.63 -5.38 5.82
C ASN A 223 -22.54 -6.56 6.17
N CYS A 224 -22.23 -7.73 5.59
CA CYS A 224 -23.04 -8.93 5.73
C CYS A 224 -23.04 -9.48 7.17
N ALA A 225 -21.97 -9.27 7.92
CA ALA A 225 -21.86 -9.71 9.31
C ALA A 225 -22.65 -8.81 10.30
N ALA A 226 -22.98 -7.58 9.90
CA ALA A 226 -23.69 -6.63 10.77
C ALA A 226 -25.22 -6.80 10.75
N ILE A 227 -25.75 -7.53 9.75
CA ILE A 227 -27.20 -7.71 9.59
C ILE A 227 -27.58 -9.11 10.09
N PRO A 228 -28.57 -9.22 11.00
CA PRO A 228 -29.09 -10.52 11.40
C PRO A 228 -29.54 -11.35 10.20
N GLU A 229 -29.25 -12.65 10.20
CA GLU A 229 -29.57 -13.55 9.09
C GLU A 229 -31.04 -13.49 8.68
N THR A 230 -31.95 -13.39 9.66
CA THR A 230 -33.39 -13.28 9.43
C THR A 230 -33.85 -12.04 8.68
N LEU A 231 -33.03 -10.98 8.70
CA LEU A 231 -33.31 -9.71 8.02
C LEU A 231 -32.50 -9.55 6.72
N LEU A 232 -31.45 -10.37 6.56
CA LEU A 232 -30.51 -10.22 5.44
C LEU A 232 -31.23 -10.34 4.09
N GLU A 233 -32.15 -11.27 3.95
CA GLU A 233 -32.93 -11.46 2.73
C GLU A 233 -33.81 -10.24 2.43
N ASP A 234 -34.46 -9.70 3.42
CA ASP A 234 -35.31 -8.50 3.28
C ASP A 234 -34.50 -7.27 2.88
N GLU A 235 -33.34 -7.07 3.49
CA GLU A 235 -32.44 -5.97 3.18
C GLU A 235 -31.92 -6.06 1.73
N PHE A 236 -31.56 -7.26 1.26
CA PHE A 236 -30.99 -7.45 -0.06
C PHE A 236 -32.03 -7.33 -1.19
N PHE A 237 -33.19 -7.98 -1.03
CA PHE A 237 -34.19 -8.10 -2.09
C PHE A 237 -35.39 -7.17 -1.92
N GLY A 238 -35.65 -6.72 -0.69
CA GLY A 238 -36.80 -5.91 -0.34
C GLY A 238 -38.09 -6.76 -0.22
N HIS A 239 -39.17 -6.12 0.16
CA HIS A 239 -40.47 -6.76 0.29
C HIS A 239 -41.62 -5.87 -0.23
N VAL A 240 -42.74 -6.49 -0.53
CA VAL A 240 -44.02 -5.80 -0.76
C VAL A 240 -44.85 -5.81 0.52
N LYS A 241 -45.78 -4.88 0.64
CA LYS A 241 -46.71 -4.82 1.77
C LYS A 241 -47.43 -6.16 1.96
N GLY A 242 -47.38 -6.70 3.21
CA GLY A 242 -48.01 -7.98 3.53
C GLY A 242 -47.15 -9.22 3.25
N ALA A 243 -45.88 -9.08 2.90
CA ALA A 243 -44.99 -10.20 2.64
C ALA A 243 -44.77 -11.13 3.83
N TYR A 244 -44.83 -10.58 5.05
CA TYR A 244 -44.76 -11.32 6.32
C TYR A 244 -45.51 -10.55 7.43
N THR A 245 -45.71 -11.19 8.58
CA THR A 245 -46.34 -10.56 9.76
C THR A 245 -45.51 -9.38 10.25
N GLY A 246 -46.00 -8.15 10.04
CA GLY A 246 -45.29 -6.92 10.37
C GLY A 246 -44.80 -6.10 9.14
N ALA A 247 -44.94 -6.60 7.91
CA ALA A 247 -44.68 -5.84 6.71
C ALA A 247 -45.78 -4.80 6.40
N VAL A 248 -45.74 -3.67 7.11
CA VAL A 248 -46.74 -2.58 6.97
C VAL A 248 -46.61 -1.79 5.67
N GLY A 249 -45.39 -1.71 5.12
CA GLY A 249 -45.04 -0.99 3.89
C GLY A 249 -44.39 -1.89 2.86
N SER A 250 -43.90 -1.30 1.77
CA SER A 250 -42.97 -1.92 0.83
C SER A 250 -41.58 -1.35 1.03
N LYS A 251 -40.54 -2.17 0.85
CA LYS A 251 -39.13 -1.80 1.00
C LYS A 251 -38.34 -2.13 -0.26
N ILE A 252 -37.50 -1.19 -0.67
CA ILE A 252 -36.58 -1.39 -1.79
C ILE A 252 -35.28 -2.00 -1.25
N GLY A 253 -34.91 -3.21 -1.75
CA GLY A 253 -33.69 -3.90 -1.35
C GLY A 253 -32.42 -3.30 -1.98
N PHE A 254 -31.25 -3.66 -1.40
CA PHE A 254 -29.94 -3.13 -1.80
C PHE A 254 -29.61 -3.34 -3.29
N PHE A 255 -29.97 -4.47 -3.89
CA PHE A 255 -29.75 -4.69 -5.32
C PHE A 255 -30.48 -3.67 -6.20
N ARG A 256 -31.68 -3.28 -5.84
CA ARG A 256 -32.42 -2.24 -6.56
C ARG A 256 -31.85 -0.84 -6.31
N GLN A 257 -31.40 -0.57 -5.10
CA GLN A 257 -30.74 0.68 -4.73
C GLN A 257 -29.43 0.85 -5.52
N ALA A 258 -28.68 -0.25 -5.73
CA ALA A 258 -27.41 -0.26 -6.46
C ALA A 258 -27.59 -0.34 -8.00
N HIS A 259 -28.83 -0.29 -8.53
CA HIS A 259 -29.07 -0.42 -9.96
C HIS A 259 -28.32 0.64 -10.78
N LYS A 260 -27.61 0.20 -11.85
CA LYS A 260 -26.68 1.00 -12.67
C LYS A 260 -25.48 1.56 -11.92
N GLY A 261 -25.19 1.04 -10.75
CA GLY A 261 -24.07 1.40 -9.90
C GLY A 261 -23.26 0.20 -9.46
N THR A 262 -22.78 0.27 -8.22
CA THR A 262 -21.93 -0.77 -7.60
C THR A 262 -22.50 -1.17 -6.25
N LEU A 263 -22.61 -2.48 -6.01
CA LEU A 263 -22.91 -3.06 -4.71
C LEU A 263 -21.61 -3.61 -4.11
N PHE A 264 -21.24 -3.11 -2.95
CA PHE A 264 -20.10 -3.58 -2.17
C PHE A 264 -20.59 -4.42 -1.00
N LEU A 265 -20.16 -5.68 -0.95
CA LEU A 265 -20.49 -6.64 0.11
C LEU A 265 -19.25 -6.90 0.96
N ASP A 266 -19.22 -6.35 2.18
CA ASP A 266 -18.15 -6.64 3.13
C ASP A 266 -18.48 -7.91 3.93
N GLU A 267 -17.45 -8.69 4.26
CA GLU A 267 -17.50 -9.96 4.99
C GLU A 267 -18.45 -10.99 4.36
N VAL A 268 -18.32 -11.18 3.03
CA VAL A 268 -19.16 -12.14 2.26
C VAL A 268 -19.03 -13.57 2.76
N GLY A 269 -17.90 -13.95 3.36
CA GLY A 269 -17.68 -15.27 3.96
C GLY A 269 -18.51 -15.56 5.23
N GLU A 270 -19.26 -14.57 5.73
CA GLU A 270 -20.19 -14.75 6.88
C GLU A 270 -21.63 -15.04 6.45
N MET A 271 -21.92 -15.05 5.14
CA MET A 271 -23.26 -15.33 4.63
C MET A 271 -23.65 -16.79 4.86
N SER A 272 -24.93 -17.02 5.21
CA SER A 272 -25.49 -18.37 5.27
C SER A 272 -25.61 -18.99 3.87
N GLU A 273 -25.62 -20.32 3.81
CA GLU A 273 -25.71 -21.07 2.56
C GLU A 273 -26.95 -20.68 1.73
N ALA A 274 -28.08 -20.42 2.38
CA ALA A 274 -29.29 -19.97 1.73
C ALA A 274 -29.12 -18.61 1.02
N MET A 275 -28.41 -17.67 1.66
CA MET A 275 -28.12 -16.37 1.06
C MET A 275 -27.09 -16.47 -0.05
N GLN A 276 -26.10 -17.34 0.08
CA GLN A 276 -25.12 -17.62 -0.96
C GLN A 276 -25.80 -18.11 -2.24
N ALA A 277 -26.76 -19.03 -2.14
CA ALA A 277 -27.53 -19.53 -3.30
C ALA A 277 -28.36 -18.43 -3.98
N LYS A 278 -28.98 -17.54 -3.20
CA LYS A 278 -29.73 -16.39 -3.74
C LYS A 278 -28.82 -15.37 -4.41
N LEU A 279 -27.67 -15.07 -3.80
CA LEU A 279 -26.65 -14.19 -4.37
C LEU A 279 -26.16 -14.72 -5.72
N LEU A 280 -25.83 -16.01 -5.79
CA LEU A 280 -25.41 -16.67 -7.03
C LEU A 280 -26.44 -16.45 -8.15
N ARG A 281 -27.71 -16.71 -7.87
CA ARG A 281 -28.78 -16.52 -8.85
C ARG A 281 -28.82 -15.10 -9.40
N VAL A 282 -28.69 -14.08 -8.52
CA VAL A 282 -28.69 -12.68 -8.98
C VAL A 282 -27.48 -12.37 -9.84
N ILE A 283 -26.28 -12.89 -9.47
CA ILE A 283 -25.07 -12.67 -10.27
C ILE A 283 -25.17 -13.30 -11.66
N GLU A 284 -25.87 -14.44 -11.78
CA GLU A 284 -26.02 -15.16 -13.05
C GLU A 284 -27.11 -14.57 -13.95
N THR A 285 -28.27 -14.25 -13.38
CA THR A 285 -29.45 -13.85 -14.17
C THR A 285 -29.64 -12.33 -14.24
N GLY A 286 -29.07 -11.56 -13.31
CA GLY A 286 -29.38 -10.15 -13.12
C GLY A 286 -30.82 -9.93 -12.63
N GLU A 287 -31.47 -10.94 -12.05
CA GLU A 287 -32.87 -10.90 -11.67
C GLU A 287 -33.03 -11.05 -10.17
N ILE A 288 -33.87 -10.21 -9.59
CA ILE A 288 -34.28 -10.27 -8.18
C ILE A 288 -35.78 -10.40 -8.04
N LYS A 289 -36.20 -11.08 -6.98
CA LYS A 289 -37.61 -11.25 -6.62
C LYS A 289 -37.80 -10.73 -5.18
N PRO A 290 -38.55 -9.62 -4.97
CA PRO A 290 -38.86 -9.14 -3.63
C PRO A 290 -39.69 -10.15 -2.83
N LEU A 291 -39.54 -10.17 -1.53
CA LEU A 291 -40.34 -11.04 -0.65
C LEU A 291 -41.85 -10.73 -0.78
N GLY A 292 -42.63 -11.79 -0.90
CA GLY A 292 -44.09 -11.67 -1.07
C GLY A 292 -44.54 -11.19 -2.45
N ASN A 293 -43.68 -11.12 -3.41
CA ASN A 293 -44.02 -10.71 -4.78
C ASN A 293 -43.55 -11.76 -5.82
N ASP A 294 -44.36 -12.03 -6.80
CA ASP A 294 -44.01 -12.90 -7.94
C ASP A 294 -43.34 -12.18 -9.11
N HIS A 295 -43.38 -10.86 -9.12
CA HIS A 295 -42.74 -10.07 -10.17
C HIS A 295 -41.24 -10.04 -10.04
N VAL A 296 -40.56 -10.41 -11.12
CA VAL A 296 -39.10 -10.36 -11.24
C VAL A 296 -38.67 -8.98 -11.69
N HIS A 297 -37.67 -8.42 -11.03
CA HIS A 297 -37.05 -7.16 -11.45
C HIS A 297 -35.64 -7.41 -11.96
N LYS A 298 -35.33 -6.89 -13.15
CA LYS A 298 -33.97 -6.91 -13.68
C LYS A 298 -33.13 -5.80 -13.07
N VAL A 299 -31.93 -6.16 -12.60
CA VAL A 299 -30.96 -5.25 -12.04
C VAL A 299 -29.64 -5.37 -12.81
N ASP A 300 -29.00 -4.24 -13.03
CA ASP A 300 -27.67 -4.14 -13.61
C ASP A 300 -26.76 -3.54 -12.54
N VAL A 301 -25.99 -4.39 -11.87
CA VAL A 301 -25.17 -4.02 -10.70
C VAL A 301 -23.79 -4.60 -10.84
N ARG A 302 -22.76 -3.75 -10.74
CA ARG A 302 -21.39 -4.22 -10.57
C ARG A 302 -21.18 -4.69 -9.14
N LEU A 303 -20.65 -5.88 -8.96
CA LEU A 303 -20.40 -6.45 -7.65
C LEU A 303 -18.92 -6.31 -7.25
N ILE A 304 -18.69 -5.82 -6.04
CA ILE A 304 -17.39 -5.87 -5.36
C ILE A 304 -17.63 -6.57 -4.03
N VAL A 305 -16.85 -7.60 -3.73
CA VAL A 305 -16.97 -8.33 -2.46
C VAL A 305 -15.68 -8.21 -1.65
N ALA A 306 -15.80 -8.24 -0.33
CA ALA A 306 -14.64 -8.21 0.55
C ALA A 306 -14.76 -9.28 1.65
N THR A 307 -13.64 -9.80 2.09
CA THR A 307 -13.56 -10.77 3.18
C THR A 307 -12.18 -10.75 3.84
N GLN A 308 -12.13 -11.11 5.10
CA GLN A 308 -10.88 -11.41 5.82
C GLN A 308 -10.58 -12.91 5.84
N ARG A 309 -11.56 -13.75 5.50
CA ARG A 309 -11.42 -15.20 5.48
C ARG A 309 -10.93 -15.69 4.15
N ASP A 310 -10.21 -16.80 4.18
CA ASP A 310 -9.83 -17.55 2.99
C ASP A 310 -11.08 -18.32 2.48
N LEU A 311 -11.68 -17.83 1.39
CA LEU A 311 -12.88 -18.44 0.82
C LEU A 311 -12.63 -19.86 0.32
N SER A 312 -11.40 -20.17 -0.16
CA SER A 312 -11.11 -21.54 -0.63
C SER A 312 -11.16 -22.55 0.51
N LYS A 313 -10.67 -22.17 1.70
CA LYS A 313 -10.81 -23.01 2.91
C LYS A 313 -12.25 -23.16 3.35
N LEU A 314 -13.06 -22.11 3.26
CA LEU A 314 -14.49 -22.21 3.57
C LEU A 314 -15.23 -23.13 2.60
N VAL A 315 -14.82 -23.20 1.34
CA VAL A 315 -15.34 -24.19 0.37
C VAL A 315 -14.96 -25.62 0.78
N GLU A 316 -13.69 -25.85 1.13
CA GLU A 316 -13.22 -27.17 1.62
C GLU A 316 -13.96 -27.61 2.90
N GLU A 317 -14.29 -26.66 3.79
CA GLU A 317 -15.06 -26.90 5.01
C GLU A 317 -16.58 -27.07 4.76
N GLY A 318 -17.07 -26.90 3.54
CA GLY A 318 -18.49 -26.94 3.19
C GLY A 318 -19.32 -25.76 3.72
N ARG A 319 -18.67 -24.66 4.10
CA ARG A 319 -19.29 -23.43 4.65
C ARG A 319 -19.50 -22.34 3.59
N PHE A 320 -18.90 -22.52 2.43
CA PHE A 320 -19.06 -21.64 1.28
C PHE A 320 -19.27 -22.48 0.02
N ARG A 321 -20.24 -22.07 -0.81
CA ARG A 321 -20.57 -22.81 -2.03
C ARG A 321 -19.47 -22.65 -3.08
N GLU A 322 -19.07 -23.72 -3.67
CA GLU A 322 -18.02 -23.76 -4.72
C GLU A 322 -18.45 -22.99 -5.98
N ASP A 323 -19.73 -23.10 -6.37
CA ASP A 323 -20.29 -22.41 -7.55
C ASP A 323 -20.24 -20.87 -7.37
N LEU A 324 -20.60 -20.36 -6.19
CA LEU A 324 -20.50 -18.95 -5.87
C LEU A 324 -19.03 -18.50 -5.80
N TYR A 325 -18.15 -19.31 -5.21
CA TYR A 325 -16.73 -19.00 -5.15
C TYR A 325 -16.15 -18.70 -6.52
N TYR A 326 -16.33 -19.58 -7.51
CA TYR A 326 -15.83 -19.35 -8.86
C TYR A 326 -16.47 -18.15 -9.55
N ARG A 327 -17.69 -17.79 -9.20
CA ARG A 327 -18.40 -16.65 -9.79
C ARG A 327 -17.94 -15.30 -9.23
N ILE A 328 -17.49 -15.24 -7.98
CA ILE A 328 -17.00 -13.99 -7.36
C ILE A 328 -15.49 -13.87 -7.41
N HIS A 329 -14.74 -14.96 -7.39
CA HIS A 329 -13.26 -14.96 -7.39
C HIS A 329 -12.69 -14.79 -8.81
N VAL A 330 -13.09 -13.69 -9.50
CA VAL A 330 -12.65 -13.40 -10.88
C VAL A 330 -11.41 -12.51 -10.87
N VAL A 331 -11.44 -11.41 -10.12
CA VAL A 331 -10.33 -10.47 -10.01
C VAL A 331 -10.00 -10.26 -8.54
N PRO A 332 -9.04 -11.01 -7.97
CA PRO A 332 -8.65 -10.85 -6.57
C PRO A 332 -7.70 -9.66 -6.37
N ILE A 333 -7.92 -8.90 -5.30
CA ILE A 333 -6.99 -7.91 -4.74
C ILE A 333 -6.70 -8.27 -3.31
N SER A 334 -5.43 -8.25 -2.91
CA SER A 334 -5.02 -8.45 -1.53
C SER A 334 -4.44 -7.17 -0.94
N ILE A 335 -5.02 -6.72 0.18
CA ILE A 335 -4.51 -5.56 0.91
C ILE A 335 -3.55 -6.05 1.98
N PRO A 336 -2.27 -5.62 1.95
CA PRO A 336 -1.30 -6.03 2.95
C PRO A 336 -1.67 -5.47 4.34
N PRO A 337 -1.49 -6.25 5.41
CA PRO A 337 -1.67 -5.77 6.77
C PRO A 337 -0.63 -4.69 7.10
N LEU A 338 -0.93 -3.83 8.08
CA LEU A 338 -0.11 -2.66 8.40
C LEU A 338 1.32 -3.04 8.83
N ARG A 339 1.50 -4.20 9.47
CA ARG A 339 2.82 -4.74 9.85
C ARG A 339 3.75 -5.05 8.67
N GLU A 340 3.20 -5.26 7.46
CA GLU A 340 3.96 -5.51 6.23
C GLU A 340 4.27 -4.22 5.45
N ARG A 341 3.65 -3.09 5.84
CA ARG A 341 3.88 -1.76 5.27
C ARG A 341 4.23 -0.73 6.35
N ARG A 342 5.23 -1.06 7.16
CA ARG A 342 5.63 -0.25 8.34
C ARG A 342 6.02 1.19 8.01
N GLU A 343 6.48 1.43 6.80
CA GLU A 343 6.80 2.78 6.29
C GLU A 343 5.57 3.71 6.30
N ASP A 344 4.37 3.15 6.12
CA ASP A 344 3.13 3.92 6.10
C ASP A 344 2.64 4.31 7.51
N ILE A 345 3.13 3.64 8.57
CA ILE A 345 2.62 3.85 9.94
C ILE A 345 2.77 5.30 10.37
N LEU A 346 3.95 5.91 10.18
CA LEU A 346 4.18 7.29 10.58
C LEU A 346 3.38 8.29 9.75
N LEU A 347 3.22 8.03 8.48
CA LEU A 347 2.42 8.86 7.57
C LEU A 347 0.95 8.84 7.98
N LEU A 348 0.40 7.65 8.25
CA LEU A 348 -0.96 7.46 8.75
C LEU A 348 -1.15 8.11 10.12
N MET A 349 -0.18 7.92 11.02
CA MET A 349 -0.18 8.55 12.34
C MET A 349 -0.26 10.07 12.23
N GLN A 350 0.59 10.70 11.43
CA GLN A 350 0.60 12.16 11.21
C GLN A 350 -0.73 12.65 10.63
N HIS A 351 -1.26 11.94 9.64
CA HIS A 351 -2.56 12.27 9.05
C HIS A 351 -3.69 12.25 10.10
N PHE A 352 -3.77 11.19 10.90
CA PHE A 352 -4.81 11.08 11.91
C PHE A 352 -4.64 12.08 13.05
N PHE A 353 -3.40 12.38 13.48
CA PHE A 353 -3.17 13.46 14.45
C PHE A 353 -3.74 14.78 13.92
N LYS A 354 -3.35 15.20 12.71
CA LYS A 354 -3.85 16.42 12.08
C LYS A 354 -5.37 16.45 11.94
N LYS A 355 -5.97 15.31 11.56
CA LYS A 355 -7.43 15.17 11.44
C LYS A 355 -8.13 15.38 12.77
N TYR A 356 -7.63 14.76 13.85
CA TYR A 356 -8.25 14.84 15.17
C TYR A 356 -7.93 16.13 15.90
N GLU A 357 -6.75 16.73 15.70
CA GLU A 357 -6.43 18.09 16.14
C GLU A 357 -7.48 19.08 15.63
N THR A 358 -7.73 19.06 14.32
CA THR A 358 -8.74 19.94 13.71
C THR A 358 -10.14 19.66 14.27
N LYS A 359 -10.51 18.37 14.39
CA LYS A 359 -11.84 17.95 14.87
C LYS A 359 -12.10 18.34 16.34
N MET A 360 -11.05 18.31 17.19
CA MET A 360 -11.16 18.53 18.64
C MET A 360 -10.70 19.93 19.07
N GLY A 361 -10.25 20.78 18.12
CA GLY A 361 -9.75 22.12 18.40
C GLY A 361 -8.47 22.12 19.25
N LYS A 362 -7.62 21.09 19.09
CA LYS A 362 -6.35 20.92 19.82
C LYS A 362 -5.17 21.21 18.90
N ASP A 363 -4.03 21.59 19.50
CA ASP A 363 -2.78 21.88 18.79
C ASP A 363 -1.64 21.05 19.43
N ILE A 364 -1.33 19.89 18.86
CA ILE A 364 -0.27 19.00 19.34
C ILE A 364 1.04 19.37 18.66
N LYS A 365 1.93 20.05 19.38
CA LYS A 365 3.22 20.51 18.85
C LYS A 365 4.35 19.48 18.98
N ARG A 366 4.21 18.50 19.87
CA ARG A 366 5.27 17.55 20.18
C ARG A 366 4.70 16.18 20.51
N ILE A 367 5.37 15.16 19.98
CA ILE A 367 5.17 13.76 20.33
C ILE A 367 6.51 13.25 20.84
N GLU A 368 6.55 12.60 22.01
CA GLU A 368 7.79 12.03 22.57
C GLU A 368 8.33 10.91 21.70
N GLY A 369 9.67 10.74 21.67
CA GLY A 369 10.33 9.75 20.82
C GLY A 369 9.88 8.32 21.12
N ASP A 370 9.72 7.96 22.39
CA ASP A 370 9.26 6.65 22.82
C ASP A 370 7.86 6.30 22.27
N VAL A 371 6.98 7.30 22.10
CA VAL A 371 5.68 7.12 21.49
C VAL A 371 5.82 6.78 20.01
N ILE A 372 6.68 7.50 19.28
CA ILE A 372 6.96 7.25 17.86
C ILE A 372 7.54 5.85 17.66
N ASP A 373 8.47 5.45 18.53
CA ASP A 373 9.09 4.12 18.49
C ASP A 373 8.07 3.02 18.82
N GLY A 374 7.16 3.29 19.76
CA GLY A 374 6.03 2.43 20.05
C GLY A 374 5.14 2.21 18.85
N PHE A 375 4.76 3.27 18.12
CA PHE A 375 3.99 3.15 16.88
C PHE A 375 4.69 2.32 15.81
N ARG A 376 6.02 2.44 15.67
CA ARG A 376 6.82 1.69 14.68
C ARG A 376 6.96 0.21 15.00
N THR A 377 7.09 -0.12 16.28
CA THR A 377 7.43 -1.49 16.72
C THR A 377 6.21 -2.38 16.91
N TYR A 378 5.06 -1.80 17.16
CA TYR A 378 3.81 -2.55 17.36
C TYR A 378 3.33 -3.26 16.08
N SER A 379 2.69 -4.41 16.26
CA SER A 379 2.26 -5.27 15.16
C SER A 379 0.94 -4.86 14.50
N TRP A 380 0.16 -3.99 15.17
CA TRP A 380 -1.13 -3.46 14.71
C TRP A 380 -2.11 -4.56 14.25
N PRO A 381 -2.54 -5.47 15.13
CA PRO A 381 -3.47 -6.54 14.77
C PRO A 381 -4.82 -6.01 14.24
N GLY A 382 -5.28 -4.83 14.71
CA GLY A 382 -6.45 -4.12 14.18
C GLY A 382 -6.13 -3.16 13.04
N ASN A 383 -4.90 -3.23 12.48
CA ASN A 383 -4.44 -2.46 11.32
C ASN A 383 -4.70 -0.95 11.45
N VAL A 384 -5.15 -0.29 10.38
CA VAL A 384 -5.39 1.16 10.33
C VAL A 384 -6.54 1.57 11.26
N ARG A 385 -7.53 0.69 11.49
CA ARG A 385 -8.65 0.98 12.41
C ARG A 385 -8.14 1.13 13.85
N GLU A 386 -7.26 0.24 14.30
CA GLU A 386 -6.66 0.32 15.62
C GLU A 386 -5.75 1.55 15.75
N LEU A 387 -4.88 1.78 14.77
CA LEU A 387 -4.00 2.96 14.74
C LEU A 387 -4.80 4.26 14.83
N LYS A 388 -5.88 4.39 14.05
CA LYS A 388 -6.79 5.53 14.08
C LYS A 388 -7.40 5.73 15.48
N ASN A 389 -7.89 4.65 16.11
CA ASN A 389 -8.51 4.71 17.44
C ASN A 389 -7.49 5.13 18.53
N VAL A 390 -6.26 4.63 18.45
CA VAL A 390 -5.18 5.00 19.38
C VAL A 390 -4.83 6.46 19.24
N VAL A 391 -4.70 6.98 18.02
CA VAL A 391 -4.44 8.40 17.79
C VAL A 391 -5.60 9.27 18.28
N GLU A 392 -6.86 8.89 18.00
CA GLU A 392 -8.05 9.60 18.49
C GLU A 392 -8.06 9.66 20.02
N TYR A 393 -7.78 8.54 20.67
CA TYR A 393 -7.67 8.49 22.14
C TYR A 393 -6.57 9.40 22.67
N LEU A 394 -5.34 9.34 22.11
CA LEU A 394 -4.22 10.15 22.55
C LEU A 394 -4.51 11.67 22.41
N VAL A 395 -5.12 12.06 21.31
CA VAL A 395 -5.55 13.45 21.12
C VAL A 395 -6.64 13.81 22.14
N ALA A 396 -7.63 12.94 22.37
CA ALA A 396 -8.72 13.20 23.30
C ALA A 396 -8.25 13.42 24.75
N ILE A 397 -7.31 12.59 25.24
CA ILE A 397 -6.81 12.69 26.62
C ILE A 397 -5.72 13.76 26.82
N SER A 398 -5.15 14.30 25.73
CA SER A 398 -4.10 15.32 25.86
C SER A 398 -4.66 16.57 26.52
N THR A 399 -4.00 17.00 27.60
CA THR A 399 -4.34 18.24 28.34
C THR A 399 -3.48 19.44 27.92
N GLY A 400 -2.48 19.21 27.07
CA GLY A 400 -1.53 20.22 26.56
C GLY A 400 -1.12 19.92 25.11
N ASN A 401 -0.01 20.54 24.70
CA ASN A 401 0.48 20.46 23.30
C ASN A 401 1.45 19.29 23.07
N THR A 402 1.57 18.35 24.02
CA THR A 402 2.55 17.26 23.96
C THR A 402 1.88 15.91 24.25
N ILE A 403 2.12 14.95 23.38
CA ILE A 403 1.78 13.53 23.62
C ILE A 403 2.95 12.89 24.32
N THR A 404 2.73 12.40 25.56
CA THR A 404 3.76 11.80 26.40
C THR A 404 3.71 10.29 26.39
N SER A 405 4.83 9.66 26.75
CA SER A 405 4.96 8.20 26.94
C SER A 405 4.00 7.68 28.01
N ALA A 406 3.69 8.50 29.04
CA ALA A 406 2.71 8.14 30.07
C ALA A 406 1.29 8.05 29.51
N MET A 407 0.90 8.92 28.57
CA MET A 407 -0.41 8.85 27.89
C MET A 407 -0.47 7.60 27.00
N PHE A 408 0.62 7.30 26.29
CA PHE A 408 0.73 6.11 25.45
C PHE A 408 0.68 4.83 26.28
N ALA A 409 1.27 4.83 27.48
CA ALA A 409 1.22 3.70 28.41
C ALA A 409 -0.20 3.35 28.88
N ASN A 410 -1.13 4.29 28.83
CA ASN A 410 -2.55 4.04 29.16
C ASN A 410 -3.36 3.49 27.97
N THR A 411 -2.75 3.32 26.80
CA THR A 411 -3.39 2.66 25.65
C THR A 411 -3.31 1.14 25.79
N SER A 412 -4.13 0.41 25.02
CA SER A 412 -4.05 -1.06 24.91
C SER A 412 -2.69 -1.57 24.42
N LEU A 413 -1.81 -0.67 23.93
CA LEU A 413 -0.49 -0.96 23.39
C LEU A 413 0.60 -1.02 24.46
N ALA A 414 0.35 -0.52 25.66
CA ALA A 414 1.34 -0.35 26.72
C ALA A 414 2.10 -1.62 27.12
N GLY A 415 1.43 -2.76 27.09
CA GLY A 415 2.04 -4.06 27.39
C GLY A 415 2.98 -4.61 26.33
N SER A 416 2.93 -4.06 25.11
CA SER A 416 3.62 -4.62 23.94
C SER A 416 4.67 -3.70 23.32
N CYS A 417 4.67 -2.40 23.64
CA CYS A 417 5.38 -1.39 22.84
C CYS A 417 6.35 -0.48 23.61
N LEU A 418 6.24 -0.36 24.91
CA LEU A 418 7.23 0.43 25.63
C LEU A 418 8.57 -0.32 25.59
N PRO A 419 9.68 0.32 25.14
CA PRO A 419 10.98 -0.26 25.34
C PRO A 419 11.08 -0.52 26.84
N GLN A 420 11.12 -1.79 27.21
CA GLN A 420 11.45 -2.16 28.59
C GLN A 420 12.75 -1.39 28.89
N LYS A 421 12.74 -0.52 29.91
CA LYS A 421 13.98 0.08 30.42
C LYS A 421 15.03 -0.99 30.28
N LYS A 422 16.18 -0.69 29.67
CA LYS A 422 17.30 -1.63 29.60
C LYS A 422 17.70 -1.97 31.03
N VAL A 423 16.97 -2.91 31.60
CA VAL A 423 17.23 -3.45 32.94
C VAL A 423 18.40 -4.40 32.75
N PRO A 424 19.42 -4.39 33.61
CA PRO A 424 20.48 -5.37 33.55
C PRO A 424 19.89 -6.79 33.44
N LEU A 425 20.52 -7.66 32.65
CA LEU A 425 20.03 -9.03 32.42
C LEU A 425 19.65 -9.77 33.70
N ARG A 426 20.39 -9.51 34.77
CA ARG A 426 20.13 -10.10 36.09
C ARG A 426 18.80 -9.66 36.66
N GLU A 427 18.45 -8.39 36.61
CA GLU A 427 17.18 -7.84 37.10
C GLU A 427 16.00 -8.30 36.25
N ALA A 428 16.15 -8.28 34.91
CA ALA A 428 15.14 -8.78 33.99
C ALA A 428 14.84 -10.27 34.22
N LYS A 429 15.87 -11.06 34.48
CA LYS A 429 15.76 -12.48 34.82
C LYS A 429 15.03 -12.69 36.16
N ASP A 430 15.39 -11.90 37.17
CA ASP A 430 14.78 -12.00 38.50
C ASP A 430 13.27 -11.57 38.45
N GLU A 431 12.94 -10.55 37.71
CA GLU A 431 11.53 -10.11 37.48
C GLU A 431 10.72 -11.15 36.73
N PHE A 432 11.27 -11.73 35.65
CA PHE A 432 10.64 -12.82 34.93
C PHE A 432 10.35 -14.03 35.81
N ILE A 433 11.36 -14.47 36.60
CA ILE A 433 11.23 -15.60 37.48
C ILE A 433 10.15 -15.33 38.56
N LYS A 434 10.15 -14.14 39.15
CA LYS A 434 9.15 -13.74 40.13
C LYS A 434 7.74 -13.81 39.56
N LYS A 435 7.48 -13.20 38.42
CA LYS A 435 6.21 -13.20 37.74
C LYS A 435 5.74 -14.62 37.37
N TYR A 436 6.64 -15.44 36.84
CA TYR A 436 6.37 -16.83 36.50
C TYR A 436 5.94 -17.64 37.74
N LEU A 437 6.60 -17.45 38.87
CA LEU A 437 6.27 -18.13 40.13
C LEU A 437 4.92 -17.66 40.68
N GLU A 438 4.60 -16.38 40.59
CA GLU A 438 3.29 -15.84 41.00
C GLU A 438 2.16 -16.43 40.18
N ASP A 439 2.30 -16.48 38.84
CA ASP A 439 1.31 -17.06 37.95
C ASP A 439 1.14 -18.56 38.19
N LEU A 440 2.24 -19.26 38.42
CA LEU A 440 2.22 -20.68 38.75
C LEU A 440 1.51 -20.95 40.09
N PHE A 441 1.69 -20.11 41.10
CA PHE A 441 0.95 -20.21 42.37
C PHE A 441 -0.51 -19.86 42.23
N ARG A 442 -0.88 -18.91 41.35
CA ARG A 442 -2.30 -18.63 41.03
C ARG A 442 -2.95 -19.84 40.38
N ILE A 443 -2.34 -20.46 39.37
CA ILE A 443 -2.86 -21.63 38.65
C ILE A 443 -2.96 -22.84 39.61
N THR A 444 -1.95 -23.05 40.44
CA THR A 444 -1.94 -24.21 41.38
C THR A 444 -2.63 -23.95 42.71
N LYS A 445 -3.25 -22.77 42.87
CA LYS A 445 -3.92 -22.33 44.12
C LYS A 445 -3.03 -22.48 45.36
N GLY A 446 -1.74 -22.08 45.22
CA GLY A 446 -0.76 -22.17 46.31
C GLY A 446 -0.31 -23.59 46.67
N ASN A 447 -0.54 -24.58 45.81
CA ASN A 447 -0.07 -25.95 46.04
C ASN A 447 1.38 -26.10 45.56
N VAL A 448 2.34 -26.00 46.48
CA VAL A 448 3.76 -26.04 46.23
C VAL A 448 4.22 -27.31 45.50
N SER A 449 3.66 -28.47 45.80
CA SER A 449 4.06 -29.73 45.16
C SER A 449 3.61 -29.79 43.69
N LYS A 450 2.43 -29.28 43.37
CA LYS A 450 1.97 -29.15 41.98
C LYS A 450 2.74 -28.10 41.21
N ALA A 451 3.02 -26.95 41.84
CA ALA A 451 3.84 -25.88 41.28
C ALA A 451 5.24 -26.34 40.92
N ALA A 452 5.94 -27.02 41.88
CA ALA A 452 7.27 -27.56 41.66
C ALA A 452 7.30 -28.57 40.50
N LYS A 453 6.31 -29.47 40.40
CA LYS A 453 6.19 -30.44 39.29
C LYS A 453 6.00 -29.75 37.95
N SER A 454 5.12 -28.74 37.90
CA SER A 454 4.88 -27.96 36.66
C SER A 454 6.08 -27.11 36.24
N ALA A 455 6.91 -26.65 37.21
CA ALA A 455 8.14 -25.92 36.94
C ALA A 455 9.33 -26.83 36.61
N GLY A 456 9.19 -28.14 36.67
CA GLY A 456 10.32 -29.09 36.47
C GLY A 456 11.38 -29.09 37.59
N TYR A 457 10.99 -28.67 38.79
CA TYR A 457 11.91 -28.60 39.95
C TYR A 457 11.56 -29.65 41.02
N TYR A 458 12.60 -30.11 41.75
CA TYR A 458 12.37 -30.85 42.95
C TYR A 458 11.78 -29.91 44.03
N ARG A 459 10.87 -30.44 44.84
CA ARG A 459 10.14 -29.66 45.84
C ARG A 459 11.06 -28.86 46.80
N ALA A 460 12.17 -29.45 47.22
CA ALA A 460 13.13 -28.78 48.13
C ALA A 460 13.81 -27.57 47.46
N ASP A 461 14.22 -27.71 46.21
CA ASP A 461 14.89 -26.62 45.48
C ASP A 461 13.88 -25.53 45.07
N PHE A 462 12.64 -25.92 44.81
CA PHE A 462 11.55 -24.97 44.52
C PHE A 462 11.23 -24.10 45.76
N TYR A 463 11.34 -24.65 46.97
CA TYR A 463 11.23 -23.87 48.22
C TYR A 463 12.30 -22.78 48.31
N LYS A 464 13.55 -23.10 48.02
CA LYS A 464 14.67 -22.12 48.01
C LYS A 464 14.43 -21.04 46.95
N LEU A 465 13.88 -21.44 45.79
CA LEU A 465 13.64 -20.53 44.68
C LEU A 465 12.61 -19.46 45.04
N PHE A 466 11.42 -19.82 45.53
CA PHE A 466 10.39 -18.82 45.81
C PHE A 466 10.66 -18.00 47.07
N GLN A 467 11.40 -18.56 48.08
CA GLN A 467 11.90 -17.79 49.20
C GLN A 467 12.87 -16.68 48.80
N LYS A 468 13.71 -16.92 47.79
CA LYS A 468 14.60 -15.90 47.24
C LYS A 468 13.84 -14.67 46.70
N TYR A 469 12.60 -14.85 46.22
CA TYR A 469 11.76 -13.80 45.66
C TYR A 469 10.69 -13.30 46.64
N ASP A 470 10.75 -13.66 47.90
CA ASP A 470 9.83 -13.25 48.99
C ASP A 470 8.36 -13.56 48.64
N LEU A 471 8.11 -14.75 48.07
CA LEU A 471 6.76 -15.20 47.74
C LEU A 471 6.24 -16.20 48.79
N ASP A 472 5.05 -15.91 49.35
CA ASP A 472 4.36 -16.85 50.27
C ASP A 472 3.21 -17.57 49.53
N PRO A 473 3.33 -18.89 49.29
CA PRO A 473 2.27 -19.68 48.65
C PRO A 473 0.93 -19.63 49.38
N LYS A 474 0.90 -19.26 50.64
CA LYS A 474 -0.33 -19.15 51.44
C LYS A 474 -1.22 -18.02 50.93
N ASN A 475 -0.63 -16.95 50.38
CA ASN A 475 -1.36 -15.81 49.82
C ASN A 475 -2.18 -16.17 48.56
N TYR A 476 -1.87 -17.32 47.97
CA TYR A 476 -2.58 -17.83 46.76
C TYR A 476 -3.53 -18.99 47.07
N ARG A 477 -3.68 -19.38 48.35
CA ARG A 477 -4.66 -20.38 48.80
C ARG A 477 -6.00 -19.70 49.08
N GLY A 478 -6.81 -19.58 48.01
CA GLY A 478 -8.25 -19.31 48.17
C GLY A 478 -8.61 -17.88 48.54
N ALA A 479 -8.67 -16.98 47.56
CA ALA A 479 -9.63 -15.89 47.63
C ALA A 479 -11.03 -16.50 47.35
N LYS A 480 -11.79 -16.89 48.36
CA LYS A 480 -13.23 -16.96 48.26
C LYS A 480 -13.71 -15.58 47.82
N LYS A 481 -14.30 -15.47 46.61
CA LYS A 481 -15.06 -14.29 46.19
C LYS A 481 -16.13 -14.06 47.29
N ALA A 482 -15.97 -13.03 48.09
CA ALA A 482 -17.06 -12.41 48.79
C ALA A 482 -17.94 -11.72 47.76
N ILE A 483 -18.93 -12.42 47.25
CA ILE A 483 -20.11 -11.80 46.60
C ILE A 483 -20.85 -11.16 47.75
N LYS A 484 -20.72 -9.84 47.92
CA LYS A 484 -21.67 -9.03 48.66
C LYS A 484 -22.98 -9.06 47.85
N THR A 485 -23.90 -9.86 48.26
CA THR A 485 -25.33 -9.70 48.05
C THR A 485 -25.71 -8.45 48.86
N GLU A 486 -25.83 -7.31 48.22
CA GLU A 486 -26.60 -6.19 48.75
C GLU A 486 -28.06 -6.43 48.38
N ASP A 487 -28.83 -6.39 49.44
CA ASP A 487 -30.26 -6.53 49.54
C ASP A 487 -31.04 -5.81 48.43
N ILE A 488 -31.88 -6.55 47.72
CA ILE A 488 -33.10 -6.01 47.17
C ILE A 488 -34.20 -6.49 48.12
N SER A 489 -34.43 -5.73 49.18
CA SER A 489 -35.68 -5.77 49.93
C SER A 489 -36.72 -4.91 49.19
N ALA A 490 -37.79 -5.57 48.87
CA ALA A 490 -39.15 -5.13 48.62
C ALA A 490 -39.50 -3.66 48.96
N GLU A 491 -40.23 -3.03 48.02
CA GLU A 491 -41.49 -2.36 48.39
C GLU A 491 -42.30 -2.09 47.10
N ASN A 492 -43.55 -2.63 47.16
CA ASN A 492 -44.78 -2.29 46.43
C ASN A 492 -44.81 -2.20 44.91
#